data_3b0b310385b79586bf3dd726c39448b6
#
_entry.id   3b0b310385b79586bf3dd726c39448b6
#
_cell.length_a   1.000
_cell.length_b   1.000
_cell.length_c   1.000
_cell.angle_alpha   90.00
_cell.angle_beta   90.00
_cell.angle_gamma   90.00
#
_symmetry.space_group_name_H-M   'P 1'
#
loop_
_entity.id
_entity.type
_entity.pdbx_description
1 polymer ?
#
loop_
_entity_poly.entity_id
_entity_poly.type
_entity_poly.pdbx_seq_one_letter_code
_entity_poly.pdbx_strand_id
1 'polypeptide(L)'
;VQPADGEPYVIHGTTLSPASIPDNVTREQLTGGRTASTIPSTLKVLSYTLKNYGSGNFSWEQLVNPSVKILEEGFKVGPFRHKAFNYYGLGFKDQKEAAEMFFKPDGLPYQLGETFRHPIMAKTMQRIAEKGADEFYKGDMAKEIAADMAINGGWITYDDLANFPDPKIVEPIKSTYRGYEIVSLPPPFGGWIMMQILNLLEAQTPEAIDTDDAERRIALLNAMRLGHGTRANDPVPGFYDYDADVSIKISKREATRMLEHYKSGMGGETTHYSVVDGEGNAIAVTQSIDNYFGGLTVHPQLGFIYNNYMQSFRLKDDGSPYVLKENEMPLSSMTGTIVKKDGETQMVLGSPASARIISAVAQVTSYWIDVEKDIKNAVDAYRVHVVPDNKAYIEGPIVDSALLKAMAKYDYSLNRPSYGVSDSQYDPYFGGVHALAKQDGKWAGAADPRRDGRAKVAWKE
;
A
#
# COMPACT_ATOMS: atom_id res chain seq x y z
N VAL A 1 12.94 6.88 -3.58
CA VAL A 1 13.58 7.49 -4.76
C VAL A 1 14.99 6.93 -4.90
N GLN A 2 15.34 6.48 -6.09
CA GLN A 2 16.70 6.14 -6.48
C GLN A 2 17.11 7.09 -7.62
N PRO A 3 17.97 8.07 -7.40
CA PRO A 3 18.57 8.84 -8.47
C PRO A 3 19.39 7.94 -9.39
N ALA A 4 19.55 8.32 -10.66
CA ALA A 4 20.44 7.63 -11.61
C ALA A 4 21.88 7.61 -11.06
N ASP A 5 22.33 8.74 -10.54
CA ASP A 5 23.61 8.91 -9.87
C ASP A 5 23.36 9.33 -8.41
N GLY A 6 23.74 8.47 -7.45
CA GLY A 6 23.64 8.78 -6.02
C GLY A 6 22.94 7.72 -5.18
N GLU A 7 22.86 8.01 -3.89
CA GLU A 7 22.23 7.11 -2.92
C GLU A 7 20.70 7.23 -2.93
N PRO A 8 19.98 6.13 -2.69
CA PRO A 8 18.55 6.15 -2.54
C PRO A 8 18.12 6.90 -1.29
N TYR A 9 16.97 7.57 -1.36
CA TYR A 9 16.35 8.25 -0.23
C TYR A 9 14.83 8.09 -0.22
N VAL A 10 14.21 8.36 0.92
CA VAL A 10 12.76 8.30 1.10
C VAL A 10 12.22 9.70 1.35
N ILE A 11 11.25 10.14 0.55
CA ILE A 11 10.41 11.30 0.86
C ILE A 11 9.28 10.79 1.74
N HIS A 12 9.46 10.97 3.04
CA HIS A 12 8.57 10.39 4.02
C HIS A 12 7.47 11.35 4.41
N GLY A 13 6.28 11.06 3.98
CA GLY A 13 5.08 11.82 4.30
C GLY A 13 3.94 10.93 4.71
N THR A 14 4.04 10.35 5.92
CA THR A 14 2.91 9.62 6.49
C THR A 14 1.83 10.57 6.98
N THR A 15 0.65 10.01 7.23
CA THR A 15 -0.47 10.68 7.88
C THR A 15 -0.25 10.75 9.39
N LEU A 16 -0.91 11.68 10.07
CA LEU A 16 -0.87 11.83 11.53
C LEU A 16 -2.27 11.77 12.12
N SER A 17 -2.40 11.26 13.34
CA SER A 17 -3.61 11.44 14.13
C SER A 17 -3.85 12.92 14.48
N PRO A 18 -5.09 13.36 14.73
CA PRO A 18 -5.38 14.72 15.16
C PRO A 18 -4.67 15.13 16.45
N ALA A 19 -4.44 16.43 16.64
CA ALA A 19 -3.80 17.00 17.83
C ALA A 19 -4.67 16.94 19.09
N SER A 20 -5.94 16.59 18.95
CA SER A 20 -6.85 16.39 20.08
C SER A 20 -7.76 15.20 19.82
N ILE A 21 -7.71 14.23 20.72
CA ILE A 21 -8.48 12.99 20.67
C ILE A 21 -9.18 12.79 22.01
N PRO A 22 -10.48 12.42 22.05
CA PRO A 22 -11.18 12.15 23.31
C PRO A 22 -10.58 10.97 24.09
N ASP A 23 -10.65 11.00 25.43
CA ASP A 23 -10.10 9.94 26.29
C ASP A 23 -10.76 8.56 26.10
N ASN A 24 -12.06 8.52 25.78
CA ASN A 24 -12.87 7.29 25.74
C ASN A 24 -13.23 6.91 24.28
N VAL A 25 -12.23 6.64 23.47
CA VAL A 25 -12.42 6.26 22.06
C VAL A 25 -12.76 4.78 21.92
N THR A 26 -13.77 4.48 21.11
CA THR A 26 -14.16 3.09 20.79
C THR A 26 -13.51 2.62 19.48
N ARG A 27 -13.42 1.29 19.29
CA ARG A 27 -12.94 0.71 18.03
C ARG A 27 -13.81 1.10 16.82
N GLU A 28 -15.12 1.25 17.03
CA GLU A 28 -16.06 1.66 16.00
C GLU A 28 -15.75 3.07 15.48
N GLN A 29 -15.50 4.03 16.38
CA GLN A 29 -15.10 5.39 16.03
C GLN A 29 -13.79 5.45 15.22
N LEU A 30 -12.87 4.51 15.45
CA LEU A 30 -11.62 4.44 14.69
C LEU A 30 -11.76 3.73 13.33
N THR A 31 -12.90 3.10 13.03
CA THR A 31 -13.07 2.26 11.84
C THR A 31 -13.91 2.94 10.76
N GLY A 32 -14.92 3.71 11.14
CA GLY A 32 -15.85 4.34 10.21
C GLY A 32 -16.22 5.79 10.58
N GLY A 33 -16.71 6.53 9.60
CA GLY A 33 -17.08 7.93 9.78
C GLY A 33 -15.89 8.89 9.81
N ARG A 34 -16.14 10.15 10.18
CA ARG A 34 -15.11 11.21 10.22
C ARG A 34 -14.07 11.01 11.32
N THR A 35 -14.45 10.40 12.44
CA THR A 35 -13.54 10.09 13.55
C THR A 35 -12.46 9.08 13.21
N ALA A 36 -12.70 8.25 12.19
CA ALA A 36 -11.73 7.30 11.69
C ALA A 36 -10.58 7.92 10.87
N SER A 37 -10.71 9.20 10.49
CA SER A 37 -9.79 9.88 9.60
C SER A 37 -8.57 10.44 10.32
N THR A 38 -7.39 10.19 9.74
CA THR A 38 -6.15 10.90 10.05
C THR A 38 -5.94 12.06 9.05
N ILE A 39 -5.04 12.99 9.37
CA ILE A 39 -4.77 14.18 8.55
C ILE A 39 -4.11 13.72 7.22
N PRO A 40 -4.73 13.98 6.04
CA PRO A 40 -4.20 13.51 4.76
C PRO A 40 -2.86 14.15 4.39
N SER A 41 -1.91 13.36 3.90
CA SER A 41 -0.54 13.81 3.57
C SER A 41 -0.23 13.89 2.07
N THR A 42 -1.02 13.24 1.22
CA THR A 42 -0.67 13.03 -0.20
C THR A 42 -0.35 14.34 -0.95
N LEU A 43 -1.21 15.35 -0.86
CA LEU A 43 -0.98 16.62 -1.55
C LEU A 43 0.25 17.36 -1.04
N LYS A 44 0.55 17.24 0.26
CA LYS A 44 1.73 17.83 0.88
C LYS A 44 3.01 17.18 0.32
N VAL A 45 3.03 15.85 0.24
CA VAL A 45 4.16 15.08 -0.32
C VAL A 45 4.39 15.43 -1.79
N LEU A 46 3.31 15.43 -2.60
CA LEU A 46 3.41 15.73 -4.03
C LEU A 46 3.91 17.16 -4.28
N SER A 47 3.36 18.15 -3.56
CA SER A 47 3.78 19.56 -3.67
C SER A 47 5.23 19.75 -3.23
N TYR A 48 5.62 19.17 -2.10
CA TYR A 48 6.99 19.19 -1.62
C TYR A 48 7.96 18.56 -2.62
N THR A 49 7.60 17.41 -3.18
CA THR A 49 8.41 16.69 -4.17
C THR A 49 8.59 17.52 -5.42
N LEU A 50 7.51 18.10 -5.97
CA LEU A 50 7.62 18.95 -7.15
C LEU A 50 8.51 20.17 -6.89
N LYS A 51 8.34 20.82 -5.74
CA LYS A 51 9.09 22.04 -5.40
C LYS A 51 10.60 21.79 -5.24
N ASN A 52 10.99 20.66 -4.64
CA ASN A 52 12.37 20.41 -4.24
C ASN A 52 13.13 19.47 -5.21
N TYR A 53 12.42 18.63 -5.96
CA TYR A 53 12.99 17.59 -6.82
C TYR A 53 12.41 17.58 -8.24
N GLY A 54 11.47 18.48 -8.55
CA GLY A 54 10.90 18.60 -9.89
C GLY A 54 11.92 19.16 -10.88
N SER A 55 11.81 18.75 -12.14
CA SER A 55 12.69 19.20 -13.24
C SER A 55 12.55 20.70 -13.58
N GLY A 56 11.51 21.36 -13.06
CA GLY A 56 11.14 22.73 -13.46
C GLY A 56 10.39 22.84 -14.81
N ASN A 57 10.24 21.73 -15.52
CA ASN A 57 9.61 21.73 -16.85
C ASN A 57 8.06 21.80 -16.79
N PHE A 58 7.47 21.46 -15.67
CA PHE A 58 6.02 21.42 -15.49
C PHE A 58 5.58 22.20 -14.26
N SER A 59 4.53 23.00 -14.40
CA SER A 59 3.87 23.64 -13.27
C SER A 59 3.00 22.63 -12.49
N TRP A 60 2.67 22.96 -11.25
CA TRP A 60 1.70 22.22 -10.46
C TRP A 60 0.37 22.02 -11.18
N GLU A 61 -0.15 23.08 -11.75
CA GLU A 61 -1.40 23.08 -12.51
C GLU A 61 -1.35 22.12 -13.71
N GLN A 62 -0.26 22.14 -14.48
CA GLN A 62 -0.08 21.22 -15.60
C GLN A 62 -0.07 19.75 -15.18
N LEU A 63 0.44 19.44 -13.97
CA LEU A 63 0.47 18.06 -13.45
C LEU A 63 -0.87 17.63 -12.86
N VAL A 64 -1.67 18.54 -12.32
CA VAL A 64 -2.99 18.23 -11.73
C VAL A 64 -4.11 18.16 -12.77
N ASN A 65 -4.09 19.02 -13.79
CA ASN A 65 -5.14 19.13 -14.80
C ASN A 65 -5.53 17.82 -15.52
N PRO A 66 -4.63 16.88 -15.82
CA PRO A 66 -5.03 15.57 -16.35
C PRO A 66 -6.02 14.81 -15.44
N SER A 67 -5.92 14.96 -14.12
CA SER A 67 -6.87 14.37 -13.17
C SER A 67 -8.24 15.03 -13.25
N VAL A 68 -8.29 16.36 -13.42
CA VAL A 68 -9.54 17.11 -13.63
C VAL A 68 -10.27 16.57 -14.86
N LYS A 69 -9.56 16.49 -16.00
CA LYS A 69 -10.11 15.98 -17.25
C LYS A 69 -10.67 14.55 -17.12
N ILE A 70 -9.93 13.65 -16.46
CA ILE A 70 -10.37 12.26 -16.25
C ILE A 70 -11.65 12.21 -15.39
N LEU A 71 -11.78 13.07 -14.39
CA LEU A 71 -12.95 13.13 -13.52
C LEU A 71 -14.19 13.70 -14.22
N GLU A 72 -14.00 14.66 -15.15
CA GLU A 72 -15.06 15.26 -15.97
C GLU A 72 -15.52 14.35 -17.12
N GLU A 73 -14.59 13.87 -17.93
CA GLU A 73 -14.89 13.02 -19.08
C GLU A 73 -15.30 11.61 -18.63
N GLY A 74 -14.76 11.17 -17.50
CA GLY A 74 -14.97 9.85 -16.92
C GLY A 74 -14.02 8.81 -17.48
N PHE A 75 -14.08 7.65 -16.88
CA PHE A 75 -13.30 6.47 -17.28
C PHE A 75 -14.17 5.22 -17.22
N LYS A 76 -13.76 4.19 -17.97
CA LYS A 76 -14.47 2.91 -18.01
C LYS A 76 -14.25 2.13 -16.71
N VAL A 77 -15.35 1.61 -16.14
CA VAL A 77 -15.30 0.73 -14.97
C VAL A 77 -14.71 -0.61 -15.39
N GLY A 78 -13.53 -0.91 -14.85
CA GLY A 78 -12.85 -2.19 -15.02
C GLY A 78 -13.36 -3.28 -14.08
N PRO A 79 -12.91 -4.54 -14.25
CA PRO A 79 -13.35 -5.67 -13.44
C PRO A 79 -13.13 -5.49 -11.94
N PHE A 80 -11.98 -5.01 -11.53
CA PHE A 80 -11.67 -4.80 -10.12
C PHE A 80 -12.58 -3.72 -9.51
N ARG A 81 -12.73 -2.56 -10.18
CA ARG A 81 -13.59 -1.47 -9.70
C ARG A 81 -15.05 -1.87 -9.65
N HIS A 82 -15.55 -2.58 -10.66
CA HIS A 82 -16.90 -3.15 -10.64
C HIS A 82 -17.12 -4.01 -9.38
N LYS A 83 -16.16 -4.86 -9.08
CA LYS A 83 -16.16 -5.70 -7.88
C LYS A 83 -16.16 -4.86 -6.60
N ALA A 84 -15.30 -3.85 -6.52
CA ALA A 84 -15.20 -2.97 -5.35
C ALA A 84 -16.52 -2.23 -5.07
N PHE A 85 -17.18 -1.68 -6.07
CA PHE A 85 -18.49 -1.03 -5.91
C PHE A 85 -19.57 -1.99 -5.44
N ASN A 86 -19.61 -3.22 -5.98
CA ASN A 86 -20.65 -4.19 -5.65
C ASN A 86 -20.50 -4.84 -4.28
N TYR A 87 -19.29 -4.90 -3.72
CA TYR A 87 -19.03 -5.52 -2.41
C TYR A 87 -18.84 -4.52 -1.30
N TYR A 88 -17.96 -3.56 -1.51
CA TYR A 88 -17.56 -2.61 -0.46
C TYR A 88 -18.28 -1.28 -0.56
N GLY A 89 -18.70 -0.88 -1.76
CA GLY A 89 -19.43 0.34 -1.99
C GLY A 89 -20.87 0.30 -1.41
N LEU A 90 -21.39 -0.89 -1.08
CA LEU A 90 -22.73 -1.01 -0.48
C LEU A 90 -22.88 -0.22 0.82
N GLY A 91 -21.81 -0.03 1.58
CA GLY A 91 -21.82 0.82 2.77
C GLY A 91 -22.11 2.30 2.51
N PHE A 92 -21.99 2.75 1.26
CA PHE A 92 -22.37 4.11 0.88
C PHE A 92 -23.85 4.31 0.60
N LYS A 93 -24.62 3.24 0.38
CA LYS A 93 -26.05 3.35 0.02
C LYS A 93 -26.90 4.07 1.05
N ASP A 94 -26.55 3.92 2.31
CA ASP A 94 -27.28 4.53 3.42
C ASP A 94 -26.83 5.98 3.71
N GLN A 95 -25.84 6.48 2.96
CA GLN A 95 -25.32 7.83 3.05
C GLN A 95 -25.67 8.59 1.77
N LYS A 96 -26.62 9.51 1.85
CA LYS A 96 -27.19 10.23 0.69
C LYS A 96 -26.10 10.82 -0.22
N GLU A 97 -25.17 11.58 0.31
CA GLU A 97 -24.13 12.27 -0.44
C GLU A 97 -23.17 11.27 -1.14
N ALA A 98 -22.80 10.21 -0.44
CA ALA A 98 -21.96 9.15 -1.00
C ALA A 98 -22.70 8.35 -2.08
N ALA A 99 -23.99 8.04 -1.85
CA ALA A 99 -24.82 7.36 -2.83
C ALA A 99 -24.94 8.18 -4.13
N GLU A 100 -25.20 9.48 -4.04
CA GLU A 100 -25.28 10.39 -5.19
C GLU A 100 -23.95 10.49 -5.98
N MET A 101 -22.80 10.34 -5.31
CA MET A 101 -21.48 10.42 -5.94
C MET A 101 -21.03 9.11 -6.59
N PHE A 102 -21.31 7.98 -5.96
CA PHE A 102 -20.70 6.69 -6.33
C PHE A 102 -21.67 5.69 -6.95
N PHE A 103 -22.97 5.96 -6.95
CA PHE A 103 -23.98 5.13 -7.59
C PHE A 103 -24.69 5.89 -8.71
N LYS A 104 -25.38 5.15 -9.56
CA LYS A 104 -26.25 5.71 -10.60
C LYS A 104 -27.51 6.30 -9.98
N PRO A 105 -28.26 7.16 -10.70
CA PRO A 105 -29.52 7.76 -10.21
C PRO A 105 -30.58 6.74 -9.80
N ASP A 106 -30.53 5.51 -10.35
CA ASP A 106 -31.38 4.40 -9.97
C ASP A 106 -30.92 3.66 -8.69
N GLY A 107 -29.85 4.12 -8.05
CA GLY A 107 -29.25 3.53 -6.85
C GLY A 107 -28.46 2.25 -7.12
N LEU A 108 -28.22 1.89 -8.38
CA LEU A 108 -27.42 0.74 -8.74
C LEU A 108 -25.94 1.10 -8.91
N PRO A 109 -25.01 0.20 -8.58
CA PRO A 109 -23.60 0.41 -8.86
C PRO A 109 -23.32 0.42 -10.36
N TYR A 110 -22.26 1.12 -10.75
CA TYR A 110 -21.78 1.12 -12.12
C TYR A 110 -21.35 -0.27 -12.56
N GLN A 111 -21.78 -0.69 -13.75
CA GLN A 111 -21.49 -1.99 -14.33
C GLN A 111 -20.15 -1.97 -15.10
N LEU A 112 -19.64 -3.17 -15.39
CA LEU A 112 -18.43 -3.35 -16.19
C LEU A 112 -18.55 -2.62 -17.55
N GLY A 113 -17.58 -1.78 -17.88
CA GLY A 113 -17.54 -1.01 -19.12
C GLY A 113 -18.41 0.26 -19.13
N GLU A 114 -19.25 0.51 -18.13
CA GLU A 114 -19.94 1.80 -17.98
C GLU A 114 -18.93 2.93 -17.68
N THR A 115 -19.31 4.15 -17.97
CA THR A 115 -18.44 5.33 -17.71
C THR A 115 -18.78 5.94 -16.38
N PHE A 116 -17.82 5.88 -15.44
CA PHE A 116 -17.90 6.59 -14.16
C PHE A 116 -17.35 8.00 -14.31
N ARG A 117 -18.06 9.00 -13.76
CA ARG A 117 -17.66 10.42 -13.69
C ARG A 117 -17.79 10.91 -12.25
N HIS A 118 -16.96 11.89 -11.90
CA HIS A 118 -17.04 12.50 -10.58
C HIS A 118 -16.92 14.01 -10.63
N PRO A 119 -17.95 14.73 -11.11
CA PRO A 119 -17.89 16.18 -11.37
C PRO A 119 -17.63 17.02 -10.12
N ILE A 120 -18.06 16.57 -8.92
CA ILE A 120 -17.75 17.28 -7.66
C ILE A 120 -16.24 17.22 -7.40
N MET A 121 -15.64 16.04 -7.50
CA MET A 121 -14.20 15.89 -7.31
C MET A 121 -13.39 16.59 -8.40
N ALA A 122 -13.90 16.68 -9.63
CA ALA A 122 -13.28 17.46 -10.69
C ALA A 122 -13.12 18.94 -10.30
N LYS A 123 -14.18 19.57 -9.76
CA LYS A 123 -14.13 20.94 -9.23
C LYS A 123 -13.14 21.11 -8.09
N THR A 124 -13.06 20.14 -7.21
CA THR A 124 -12.08 20.12 -6.11
C THR A 124 -10.66 20.05 -6.64
N MET A 125 -10.39 19.15 -7.60
CA MET A 125 -9.09 19.06 -8.25
C MET A 125 -8.75 20.32 -9.06
N GLN A 126 -9.72 20.96 -9.69
CA GLN A 126 -9.53 22.25 -10.37
C GLN A 126 -9.08 23.35 -9.39
N ARG A 127 -9.73 23.46 -8.23
CA ARG A 127 -9.32 24.40 -7.17
C ARG A 127 -7.88 24.12 -6.70
N ILE A 128 -7.53 22.85 -6.53
CA ILE A 128 -6.17 22.41 -6.14
C ILE A 128 -5.17 22.73 -7.25
N ALA A 129 -5.53 22.56 -8.53
CA ALA A 129 -4.69 22.93 -9.66
C ALA A 129 -4.37 24.43 -9.69
N GLU A 130 -5.40 25.26 -9.54
CA GLU A 130 -5.31 26.72 -9.62
C GLU A 130 -4.61 27.37 -8.43
N LYS A 131 -4.91 26.90 -7.21
CA LYS A 131 -4.47 27.52 -5.95
C LYS A 131 -3.31 26.79 -5.25
N GLY A 132 -2.90 25.62 -5.77
CA GLY A 132 -1.86 24.81 -5.18
C GLY A 132 -2.34 23.93 -4.01
N ALA A 133 -1.42 23.11 -3.50
CA ALA A 133 -1.72 22.19 -2.39
C ALA A 133 -2.11 22.93 -1.08
N ASP A 134 -1.64 24.15 -0.88
CA ASP A 134 -1.96 24.97 0.30
C ASP A 134 -3.45 25.32 0.40
N GLU A 135 -4.22 25.27 -0.70
CA GLU A 135 -5.69 25.40 -0.63
C GLU A 135 -6.32 24.32 0.25
N PHE A 136 -5.79 23.09 0.20
CA PHE A 136 -6.26 21.99 1.02
C PHE A 136 -5.85 22.11 2.51
N TYR A 137 -4.68 22.70 2.79
CA TYR A 137 -4.15 22.74 4.15
C TYR A 137 -4.38 24.07 4.88
N LYS A 138 -4.42 25.20 4.16
CA LYS A 138 -4.46 26.54 4.74
C LYS A 138 -5.53 27.44 4.12
N GLY A 139 -6.02 27.08 2.94
CA GLY A 139 -7.00 27.86 2.19
C GLY A 139 -8.44 27.68 2.68
N ASP A 140 -9.38 28.10 1.83
CA ASP A 140 -10.81 27.97 2.14
C ASP A 140 -11.25 26.50 2.17
N MET A 141 -10.61 25.63 1.40
CA MET A 141 -10.88 24.19 1.44
C MET A 141 -10.56 23.59 2.81
N ALA A 142 -9.48 24.02 3.47
CA ALA A 142 -9.16 23.60 4.83
C ALA A 142 -10.25 24.00 5.84
N LYS A 143 -10.83 25.20 5.67
CA LYS A 143 -11.96 25.67 6.50
C LYS A 143 -13.23 24.84 6.27
N GLU A 144 -13.51 24.51 5.00
CA GLU A 144 -14.64 23.65 4.61
C GLU A 144 -14.50 22.25 5.23
N ILE A 145 -13.29 21.66 5.17
CA ILE A 145 -13.00 20.35 5.79
C ILE A 145 -13.19 20.41 7.30
N ALA A 146 -12.64 21.42 7.97
CA ALA A 146 -12.77 21.58 9.40
C ALA A 146 -14.23 21.81 9.84
N ALA A 147 -15.02 22.54 9.04
CA ALA A 147 -16.43 22.75 9.29
C ALA A 147 -17.23 21.43 9.14
N ASP A 148 -16.98 20.63 8.10
CA ASP A 148 -17.59 19.31 7.94
C ASP A 148 -17.24 18.37 9.09
N MET A 149 -15.99 18.35 9.52
CA MET A 149 -15.55 17.61 10.71
C MET A 149 -16.29 18.04 11.97
N ALA A 150 -16.36 19.33 12.25
CA ALA A 150 -17.04 19.86 13.44
C ALA A 150 -18.54 19.54 13.47
N ILE A 151 -19.22 19.67 12.32
CA ILE A 151 -20.67 19.39 12.22
C ILE A 151 -20.96 17.89 12.38
N ASN A 152 -20.09 17.03 11.89
CA ASN A 152 -20.30 15.59 11.85
C ASN A 152 -19.48 14.81 12.89
N GLY A 153 -18.96 15.48 13.93
CA GLY A 153 -18.30 14.87 15.07
C GLY A 153 -16.91 14.31 14.79
N GLY A 154 -16.26 14.70 13.68
CA GLY A 154 -14.88 14.37 13.39
C GLY A 154 -13.89 15.15 14.26
N TRP A 155 -12.63 14.74 14.28
CA TRP A 155 -11.62 15.31 15.18
C TRP A 155 -10.60 16.22 14.50
N ILE A 156 -10.52 16.20 13.17
CA ILE A 156 -9.58 17.05 12.42
C ILE A 156 -10.06 18.50 12.45
N THR A 157 -9.21 19.40 12.92
CA THR A 157 -9.45 20.84 12.99
C THR A 157 -8.75 21.59 11.85
N TYR A 158 -9.06 22.87 11.70
CA TYR A 158 -8.30 23.74 10.77
C TYR A 158 -6.82 23.81 11.16
N ASP A 159 -6.51 23.88 12.46
CA ASP A 159 -5.14 23.97 12.95
C ASP A 159 -4.35 22.69 12.68
N ASP A 160 -4.99 21.52 12.73
CA ASP A 160 -4.39 20.25 12.34
C ASP A 160 -3.95 20.26 10.86
N LEU A 161 -4.79 20.80 9.98
CA LEU A 161 -4.48 20.93 8.56
C LEU A 161 -3.40 21.99 8.33
N ALA A 162 -3.57 23.19 8.91
CA ALA A 162 -2.69 24.35 8.68
C ALA A 162 -1.26 24.11 9.19
N ASN A 163 -1.11 23.36 10.27
CA ASN A 163 0.17 23.04 10.89
C ASN A 163 0.73 21.67 10.45
N PHE A 164 0.06 20.96 9.51
CA PHE A 164 0.56 19.67 9.04
C PHE A 164 1.97 19.80 8.45
N PRO A 165 2.96 19.03 8.95
CA PRO A 165 4.37 19.21 8.62
C PRO A 165 4.70 18.85 7.17
N ASP A 166 5.78 19.42 6.67
CA ASP A 166 6.40 18.98 5.42
C ASP A 166 6.98 17.57 5.56
N PRO A 167 7.05 16.79 4.47
CA PRO A 167 7.71 15.49 4.46
C PRO A 167 9.18 15.61 4.90
N LYS A 168 9.68 14.56 5.54
CA LYS A 168 11.10 14.45 5.88
C LYS A 168 11.83 13.60 4.85
N ILE A 169 13.06 13.98 4.55
CA ILE A 169 13.96 13.13 3.77
C ILE A 169 14.70 12.24 4.76
N VAL A 170 14.59 10.94 4.55
CA VAL A 170 15.22 9.94 5.42
C VAL A 170 15.90 8.86 4.58
N GLU A 171 16.82 8.15 5.20
CA GLU A 171 17.47 7.00 4.58
C GLU A 171 16.49 5.83 4.47
N PRO A 172 16.52 5.06 3.36
CA PRO A 172 15.81 3.82 3.27
C PRO A 172 16.48 2.74 4.12
N ILE A 173 15.73 1.73 4.50
CA ILE A 173 16.34 0.50 5.02
C ILE A 173 16.88 -0.35 3.88
N LYS A 174 17.98 -1.04 4.13
CA LYS A 174 18.69 -1.88 3.15
C LYS A 174 18.93 -3.27 3.71
N SER A 175 18.79 -4.30 2.87
CA SER A 175 19.13 -5.69 3.15
C SER A 175 19.61 -6.36 1.86
N THR A 176 19.93 -7.65 1.92
CA THR A 176 20.30 -8.42 0.72
C THR A 176 19.41 -9.64 0.58
N TYR A 177 19.22 -10.09 -0.65
CA TYR A 177 18.58 -11.37 -0.98
C TYR A 177 19.25 -11.97 -2.22
N ARG A 178 19.84 -13.16 -2.12
CA ARG A 178 20.54 -13.85 -3.23
C ARG A 178 21.56 -12.95 -3.96
N GLY A 179 22.29 -12.11 -3.22
CA GLY A 179 23.27 -11.20 -3.79
C GLY A 179 22.69 -9.94 -4.47
N TYR A 180 21.38 -9.73 -4.40
CA TYR A 180 20.74 -8.46 -4.74
C TYR A 180 20.60 -7.58 -3.49
N GLU A 181 20.84 -6.28 -3.63
CA GLU A 181 20.50 -5.30 -2.60
C GLU A 181 19.02 -4.98 -2.68
N ILE A 182 18.34 -5.05 -1.54
CA ILE A 182 16.92 -4.72 -1.37
C ILE A 182 16.82 -3.41 -0.60
N VAL A 183 16.23 -2.40 -1.21
CA VAL A 183 16.03 -1.06 -0.65
C VAL A 183 14.54 -0.82 -0.48
N SER A 184 14.08 -0.46 0.71
CA SER A 184 12.66 -0.25 0.98
C SER A 184 12.39 0.78 2.06
N LEU A 185 11.10 1.05 2.31
CA LEU A 185 10.62 2.04 3.26
C LEU A 185 10.91 1.62 4.70
N PRO A 186 11.41 2.57 5.55
CA PRO A 186 11.61 2.33 6.98
C PRO A 186 10.27 2.26 7.74
N PRO A 187 10.27 1.91 9.04
CA PRO A 187 9.08 2.07 9.88
C PRO A 187 8.51 3.51 9.83
N PRO A 188 7.19 3.68 9.97
CA PRO A 188 6.16 2.71 10.35
C PRO A 188 5.68 1.81 9.20
N PHE A 189 6.35 1.85 8.05
CA PHE A 189 6.00 1.10 6.86
C PHE A 189 6.43 -0.38 6.93
N GLY A 190 5.97 -1.19 5.95
CA GLY A 190 6.15 -2.64 5.95
C GLY A 190 7.49 -3.13 5.37
N GLY A 191 8.38 -2.24 4.93
CA GLY A 191 9.62 -2.63 4.24
C GLY A 191 10.50 -3.60 5.04
N TRP A 192 10.66 -3.38 6.33
CA TRP A 192 11.45 -4.23 7.20
C TRP A 192 10.88 -5.65 7.35
N ILE A 193 9.56 -5.81 7.36
CA ILE A 193 8.92 -7.13 7.39
C ILE A 193 9.14 -7.87 6.07
N MET A 194 9.05 -7.18 4.94
CA MET A 194 9.32 -7.76 3.63
C MET A 194 10.75 -8.27 3.55
N MET A 195 11.74 -7.48 4.01
CA MET A 195 13.13 -7.91 4.08
C MET A 195 13.33 -9.10 5.03
N GLN A 196 12.64 -9.11 6.17
CA GLN A 196 12.67 -10.23 7.09
C GLN A 196 12.11 -11.50 6.45
N ILE A 197 11.00 -11.42 5.69
CA ILE A 197 10.44 -12.55 4.94
C ILE A 197 11.44 -13.07 3.90
N LEU A 198 12.09 -12.20 3.14
CA LEU A 198 13.13 -12.61 2.18
C LEU A 198 14.31 -13.28 2.87
N ASN A 199 14.79 -12.74 3.99
CA ASN A 199 15.87 -13.34 4.77
C ASN A 199 15.49 -14.71 5.36
N LEU A 200 14.24 -14.84 5.83
CA LEU A 200 13.70 -16.12 6.33
C LEU A 200 13.57 -17.15 5.20
N LEU A 201 13.15 -16.73 4.01
CA LEU A 201 13.10 -17.60 2.84
C LEU A 201 14.51 -18.07 2.45
N GLU A 202 15.48 -17.17 2.37
CA GLU A 202 16.87 -17.52 2.06
C GLU A 202 17.50 -18.46 3.12
N ALA A 203 17.20 -18.27 4.41
CA ALA A 203 17.68 -19.14 5.48
C ALA A 203 17.06 -20.55 5.45
N GLN A 204 15.79 -20.68 5.04
CA GLN A 204 15.12 -21.96 4.85
C GLN A 204 15.57 -22.70 3.58
N THR A 205 15.93 -21.95 2.56
CA THR A 205 16.29 -22.45 1.22
C THR A 205 17.63 -21.86 0.80
N PRO A 206 18.77 -22.33 1.37
CA PRO A 206 20.10 -21.79 1.06
C PRO A 206 20.41 -21.82 -0.45
N GLU A 207 19.97 -22.86 -1.14
CA GLU A 207 19.89 -22.90 -2.60
C GLU A 207 18.52 -22.40 -3.06
N ALA A 208 18.49 -21.57 -4.11
CA ALA A 208 17.23 -21.05 -4.62
C ALA A 208 16.34 -22.20 -5.14
N ILE A 209 15.06 -22.21 -4.71
CA ILE A 209 14.07 -23.11 -5.31
C ILE A 209 13.61 -22.47 -6.61
N ASP A 210 14.04 -23.01 -7.74
CA ASP A 210 13.81 -22.50 -9.09
C ASP A 210 12.46 -22.94 -9.70
N THR A 211 11.62 -23.58 -8.90
CA THR A 211 10.29 -24.04 -9.29
C THR A 211 9.19 -23.37 -8.45
N ASP A 212 7.98 -23.26 -8.99
CA ASP A 212 6.79 -22.82 -8.25
C ASP A 212 5.97 -24.03 -7.79
N ASP A 213 6.55 -24.83 -6.92
CA ASP A 213 5.96 -26.06 -6.41
C ASP A 213 5.57 -25.98 -4.91
N ALA A 214 5.17 -27.11 -4.35
CA ALA A 214 4.74 -27.23 -2.97
C ALA A 214 5.86 -26.85 -1.98
N GLU A 215 7.12 -27.16 -2.28
CA GLU A 215 8.25 -26.86 -1.39
C GLU A 215 8.46 -25.35 -1.27
N ARG A 216 8.51 -24.63 -2.40
CA ARG A 216 8.60 -23.17 -2.42
C ARG A 216 7.43 -22.51 -1.69
N ARG A 217 6.21 -22.95 -1.97
CA ARG A 217 5.00 -22.38 -1.33
C ARG A 217 4.97 -22.56 0.15
N ILE A 218 5.41 -23.71 0.68
CA ILE A 218 5.56 -23.95 2.13
C ILE A 218 6.65 -23.06 2.73
N ALA A 219 7.80 -22.94 2.07
CA ALA A 219 8.88 -22.05 2.54
C ALA A 219 8.40 -20.59 2.63
N LEU A 220 7.66 -20.12 1.62
CA LEU A 220 7.02 -18.80 1.63
C LEU A 220 6.01 -18.64 2.76
N LEU A 221 5.11 -19.61 2.97
CA LEU A 221 4.15 -19.57 4.08
C LEU A 221 4.86 -19.51 5.44
N ASN A 222 5.91 -20.31 5.65
CA ASN A 222 6.70 -20.29 6.88
C ASN A 222 7.39 -18.93 7.09
N ALA A 223 8.03 -18.39 6.06
CA ALA A 223 8.69 -17.08 6.13
C ALA A 223 7.68 -15.94 6.42
N MET A 224 6.54 -15.93 5.75
CA MET A 224 5.47 -14.97 5.99
C MET A 224 4.88 -15.09 7.39
N ARG A 225 4.63 -16.31 7.87
CA ARG A 225 4.12 -16.56 9.21
C ARG A 225 5.03 -15.92 10.26
N LEU A 226 6.32 -16.15 10.17
CA LEU A 226 7.31 -15.59 11.09
C LEU A 226 7.41 -14.07 10.97
N GLY A 227 7.54 -13.52 9.77
CA GLY A 227 7.66 -12.08 9.55
C GLY A 227 6.41 -11.31 10.00
N HIS A 228 5.21 -11.74 9.62
CA HIS A 228 3.99 -11.11 10.09
C HIS A 228 3.78 -11.27 11.60
N GLY A 229 4.26 -12.37 12.17
CA GLY A 229 4.27 -12.60 13.61
C GLY A 229 5.13 -11.59 14.36
N THR A 230 6.32 -11.29 13.87
CA THR A 230 7.18 -10.23 14.44
C THR A 230 6.48 -8.88 14.42
N ARG A 231 5.86 -8.51 13.30
CA ARG A 231 5.10 -7.26 13.19
C ARG A 231 4.01 -7.12 14.25
N ALA A 232 3.37 -8.22 14.60
CA ALA A 232 2.26 -8.21 15.55
C ALA A 232 2.70 -8.18 17.01
N ASN A 233 3.73 -8.96 17.34
CA ASN A 233 4.12 -9.23 18.72
C ASN A 233 5.33 -8.42 19.20
N ASP A 234 6.14 -7.93 18.25
CA ASP A 234 7.36 -7.17 18.52
C ASP A 234 7.55 -6.10 17.42
N PRO A 235 6.59 -5.15 17.29
CA PRO A 235 6.69 -4.08 16.31
C PRO A 235 7.85 -3.14 16.63
N VAL A 236 8.46 -2.59 15.59
CA VAL A 236 9.53 -1.59 15.74
C VAL A 236 8.92 -0.27 16.24
N PRO A 237 9.52 0.39 17.24
CA PRO A 237 9.06 1.69 17.71
C PRO A 237 9.18 2.77 16.63
N GLY A 238 8.62 3.90 16.96
CA GLY A 238 8.38 5.04 16.06
C GLY A 238 9.58 5.48 15.25
N PHE A 239 9.28 6.23 14.29
CA PHE A 239 9.92 6.60 13.07
C PHE A 239 11.38 7.09 13.11
N TYR A 240 11.81 7.70 14.21
CA TYR A 240 13.14 8.33 14.24
C TYR A 240 14.18 7.57 15.07
N ASP A 241 13.76 6.55 15.84
CA ASP A 241 14.62 5.81 16.76
C ASP A 241 14.73 4.31 16.37
N TYR A 242 14.48 3.97 15.10
CA TYR A 242 14.36 2.58 14.65
C TYR A 242 15.67 1.88 14.28
N ASP A 243 16.78 2.60 14.11
CA ASP A 243 17.99 2.08 13.44
C ASP A 243 18.54 0.78 14.03
N ALA A 244 18.74 0.74 15.35
CA ALA A 244 19.29 -0.44 16.01
C ALA A 244 18.34 -1.65 15.93
N ASP A 245 17.06 -1.43 16.21
CA ASP A 245 16.04 -2.49 16.23
C ASP A 245 15.79 -3.05 14.83
N VAL A 246 15.68 -2.18 13.83
CA VAL A 246 15.49 -2.60 12.43
C VAL A 246 16.69 -3.36 11.92
N SER A 247 17.90 -2.87 12.14
CA SER A 247 19.13 -3.52 11.69
C SER A 247 19.26 -4.96 12.24
N ILE A 248 18.85 -5.17 13.50
CA ILE A 248 18.80 -6.52 14.09
C ILE A 248 17.74 -7.35 13.38
N LYS A 249 16.50 -6.86 13.28
CA LYS A 249 15.35 -7.60 12.76
C LYS A 249 15.49 -8.01 11.29
N ILE A 250 16.18 -7.22 10.47
CA ILE A 250 16.44 -7.55 9.06
C ILE A 250 17.79 -8.26 8.84
N SER A 251 18.47 -8.69 9.91
CA SER A 251 19.74 -9.42 9.79
C SER A 251 19.52 -10.89 9.42
N LYS A 252 20.50 -11.48 8.73
CA LYS A 252 20.50 -12.94 8.41
C LYS A 252 20.54 -13.79 9.68
N ARG A 253 21.25 -13.34 10.72
CA ARG A 253 21.33 -14.00 12.02
C ARG A 253 19.96 -14.08 12.70
N GLU A 254 19.20 -13.00 12.68
CA GLU A 254 17.86 -12.97 13.26
C GLU A 254 16.90 -13.89 12.50
N ALA A 255 16.96 -13.92 11.17
CA ALA A 255 16.16 -14.85 10.37
C ALA A 255 16.40 -16.31 10.76
N THR A 256 17.65 -16.72 10.97
CA THR A 256 17.98 -18.08 11.44
C THR A 256 17.39 -18.34 12.86
N ARG A 257 17.51 -17.36 13.79
CA ARG A 257 16.95 -17.48 15.14
C ARG A 257 15.41 -17.58 15.13
N MET A 258 14.73 -16.84 14.26
CA MET A 258 13.27 -16.82 14.17
C MET A 258 12.65 -18.13 13.69
N LEU A 259 13.37 -18.92 12.91
CA LEU A 259 12.90 -20.24 12.48
C LEU A 259 12.65 -21.20 13.66
N GLU A 260 13.18 -20.89 14.83
CA GLU A 260 13.04 -21.67 16.05
C GLU A 260 11.82 -21.31 16.92
N HIS A 261 11.22 -20.08 16.76
CA HIS A 261 10.15 -19.56 17.67
C HIS A 261 9.13 -18.64 16.96
N TYR A 262 7.80 -18.82 17.14
CA TYR A 262 6.75 -18.04 16.41
C TYR A 262 5.47 -17.64 17.18
N LYS A 263 4.81 -16.48 16.77
CA LYS A 263 3.37 -16.07 16.93
C LYS A 263 2.98 -14.86 16.01
N SER A 264 1.67 -14.53 15.74
CA SER A 264 1.07 -13.84 14.57
C SER A 264 0.23 -12.53 14.69
N GLY A 265 -0.17 -11.78 13.56
CA GLY A 265 -0.98 -10.51 13.49
C GLY A 265 -1.57 -10.06 12.10
N MET A 266 -2.42 -8.97 11.92
CA MET A 266 -3.31 -8.64 10.76
C MET A 266 -3.12 -7.26 10.02
N GLY A 267 -3.93 -6.87 8.94
CA GLY A 267 -3.78 -5.86 7.90
C GLY A 267 -4.91 -5.03 7.21
N GLY A 268 -4.75 -4.09 6.22
CA GLY A 268 -5.62 -3.09 5.50
C GLY A 268 -5.37 -2.86 3.97
N GLU A 269 -5.81 -1.75 3.21
CA GLU A 269 -5.86 -1.58 1.73
C GLU A 269 -5.12 -0.32 1.16
N THR A 270 -4.67 -0.32 -0.16
CA THR A 270 -3.67 0.66 -0.71
C THR A 270 -3.60 0.73 -2.24
N THR A 271 -2.89 1.73 -2.83
CA THR A 271 -2.47 1.79 -4.25
C THR A 271 -0.97 2.02 -4.41
N HIS A 272 -0.39 1.59 -5.55
CA HIS A 272 1.03 1.73 -5.85
C HIS A 272 1.29 2.08 -7.32
N TYR A 273 2.35 2.87 -7.58
CA TYR A 273 2.92 3.06 -8.91
C TYR A 273 4.44 3.17 -8.86
N SER A 274 5.10 2.67 -9.91
CA SER A 274 6.54 2.75 -10.15
C SER A 274 6.82 3.49 -11.43
N VAL A 275 7.87 4.32 -11.45
CA VAL A 275 8.33 5.01 -12.66
C VAL A 275 9.84 4.89 -12.75
N VAL A 276 10.35 4.65 -13.96
CA VAL A 276 11.78 4.77 -14.30
C VAL A 276 11.87 5.65 -15.53
N ASP A 277 12.75 6.65 -15.50
CA ASP A 277 12.99 7.54 -16.62
C ASP A 277 14.13 7.06 -17.53
N GLY A 278 14.37 7.81 -18.62
CA GLY A 278 15.41 7.50 -19.60
C GLY A 278 16.84 7.70 -19.07
N GLU A 279 17.01 8.38 -17.97
CA GLU A 279 18.31 8.62 -17.30
C GLU A 279 18.63 7.55 -16.26
N GLY A 280 17.62 6.75 -15.86
CA GLY A 280 17.75 5.69 -14.87
C GLY A 280 17.30 6.10 -13.46
N ASN A 281 16.73 7.31 -13.30
CA ASN A 281 16.06 7.66 -12.05
C ASN A 281 14.84 6.77 -11.84
N ALA A 282 14.67 6.24 -10.63
CA ALA A 282 13.57 5.34 -10.31
C ALA A 282 12.82 5.79 -9.06
N ILE A 283 11.49 5.70 -9.12
CA ILE A 283 10.62 5.97 -7.98
C ILE A 283 9.62 4.83 -7.76
N ALA A 284 9.39 4.49 -6.49
CA ALA A 284 8.35 3.60 -6.02
C ALA A 284 7.43 4.38 -5.07
N VAL A 285 6.19 4.60 -5.44
CA VAL A 285 5.25 5.40 -4.66
C VAL A 285 4.07 4.56 -4.24
N THR A 286 3.80 4.54 -2.94
CA THR A 286 2.63 3.87 -2.37
C THR A 286 1.81 4.90 -1.58
N GLN A 287 0.50 4.95 -1.82
CA GLN A 287 -0.44 5.81 -1.13
C GLN A 287 -1.72 5.06 -0.78
N SER A 288 -2.41 5.48 0.28
CA SER A 288 -3.53 4.72 0.82
C SER A 288 -4.52 5.60 1.56
N ILE A 289 -5.77 5.17 1.58
CA ILE A 289 -6.82 5.65 2.48
C ILE A 289 -7.19 4.57 3.52
N ASP A 290 -6.36 3.54 3.64
CA ASP A 290 -6.45 2.33 4.45
C ASP A 290 -7.49 1.33 3.90
N ASN A 291 -8.72 1.25 4.38
CA ASN A 291 -9.71 0.30 3.86
C ASN A 291 -10.29 0.69 2.50
N TYR A 292 -10.94 -0.27 1.82
CA TYR A 292 -11.80 0.03 0.67
C TYR A 292 -12.81 1.10 1.05
N PHE A 293 -12.80 2.21 0.29
CA PHE A 293 -13.62 3.39 0.56
C PHE A 293 -13.40 4.02 1.95
N GLY A 294 -12.20 3.87 2.53
CA GLY A 294 -11.77 4.53 3.76
C GLY A 294 -12.75 4.37 4.92
N GLY A 295 -13.14 5.47 5.53
CA GLY A 295 -14.14 5.52 6.60
C GLY A 295 -15.59 5.39 6.16
N LEU A 296 -15.84 4.98 4.90
CA LEU A 296 -17.18 4.92 4.28
C LEU A 296 -17.94 6.25 4.38
N THR A 297 -17.24 7.36 4.33
CA THR A 297 -17.84 8.70 4.37
C THR A 297 -17.13 9.65 3.42
N VAL A 298 -17.87 10.62 2.90
CA VAL A 298 -17.40 11.59 1.91
C VAL A 298 -17.56 13.02 2.38
N HIS A 299 -16.72 13.93 1.90
CA HIS A 299 -16.99 15.36 2.06
C HIS A 299 -18.07 15.78 1.04
N PRO A 300 -19.23 16.31 1.49
CA PRO A 300 -20.40 16.47 0.62
C PRO A 300 -20.19 17.46 -0.53
N GLN A 301 -19.41 18.53 -0.33
CA GLN A 301 -19.14 19.57 -1.35
C GLN A 301 -17.82 19.34 -2.09
N LEU A 302 -16.84 18.63 -1.50
CA LEU A 302 -15.52 18.40 -2.12
C LEU A 302 -15.40 17.04 -2.78
N GLY A 303 -16.24 16.06 -2.43
CA GLY A 303 -16.37 14.79 -3.12
C GLY A 303 -15.26 13.76 -2.87
N PHE A 304 -14.31 14.02 -2.00
CA PHE A 304 -13.32 13.02 -1.62
C PHE A 304 -13.83 12.11 -0.50
N ILE A 305 -13.29 10.90 -0.47
CA ILE A 305 -13.54 9.93 0.61
C ILE A 305 -12.54 10.17 1.73
N TYR A 306 -13.01 10.24 2.95
CA TYR A 306 -12.14 10.29 4.13
C TYR A 306 -11.43 8.94 4.35
N ASN A 307 -10.13 8.99 4.65
CA ASN A 307 -9.38 7.78 5.02
C ASN A 307 -9.85 7.25 6.39
N ASN A 308 -9.42 6.03 6.76
CA ASN A 308 -9.69 5.48 8.08
C ASN A 308 -8.42 4.90 8.76
N TYR A 309 -7.31 5.59 8.63
CA TYR A 309 -6.04 5.19 9.22
C TYR A 309 -6.04 5.16 10.77
N MET A 310 -7.01 5.81 11.42
CA MET A 310 -7.17 5.72 12.88
C MET A 310 -7.36 4.27 13.35
N GLN A 311 -7.94 3.40 12.53
CA GLN A 311 -8.09 1.98 12.87
C GLN A 311 -6.76 1.21 13.04
N SER A 312 -5.67 1.74 12.49
CA SER A 312 -4.34 1.13 12.59
C SER A 312 -3.65 1.37 13.93
N PHE A 313 -4.23 2.22 14.78
CA PHE A 313 -3.80 2.37 16.17
C PHE A 313 -4.39 1.31 17.09
N ARG A 314 -3.65 0.99 18.16
CA ARG A 314 -4.12 0.16 19.27
C ARG A 314 -4.80 1.00 20.34
N LEU A 315 -5.96 0.56 20.85
CA LEU A 315 -6.66 1.24 21.96
C LEU A 315 -6.11 0.84 23.31
N LYS A 316 -5.64 -0.42 23.43
CA LYS A 316 -5.09 -0.92 24.67
C LYS A 316 -3.60 -0.58 24.74
N ASP A 317 -3.19 0.02 25.84
CA ASP A 317 -1.77 0.18 26.16
C ASP A 317 -1.20 -1.18 26.58
N ASP A 318 -0.55 -1.84 25.62
CA ASP A 318 0.12 -3.13 25.76
C ASP A 318 1.63 -3.01 25.55
N GLY A 319 2.16 -1.77 25.63
CA GLY A 319 3.56 -1.46 25.36
C GLY A 319 3.88 -1.33 23.86
N SER A 320 2.88 -1.44 22.98
CA SER A 320 3.09 -1.22 21.54
C SER A 320 3.44 0.24 21.26
N PRO A 321 4.40 0.53 20.36
CA PRO A 321 4.66 1.89 19.91
C PRO A 321 3.49 2.52 19.12
N TYR A 322 2.50 1.72 18.73
CA TYR A 322 1.33 2.18 17.95
C TYR A 322 0.05 2.28 18.79
N VAL A 323 0.16 2.51 20.08
CA VAL A 323 -0.99 2.90 20.91
C VAL A 323 -1.50 4.26 20.45
N LEU A 324 -2.82 4.45 20.42
CA LEU A 324 -3.44 5.71 19.99
C LEU A 324 -2.95 6.87 20.85
N LYS A 325 -2.34 7.85 20.20
CA LYS A 325 -1.90 9.12 20.76
C LYS A 325 -2.13 10.24 19.75
N GLU A 326 -2.12 11.45 20.22
CA GLU A 326 -2.22 12.67 19.42
C GLU A 326 -0.94 12.93 18.62
N ASN A 327 -1.07 13.43 17.40
CA ASN A 327 0.06 13.76 16.48
C ASN A 327 1.01 12.58 16.18
N GLU A 328 0.51 11.35 16.28
CA GLU A 328 1.30 10.15 16.04
C GLU A 328 1.02 9.49 14.69
N MET A 329 2.00 8.71 14.23
CA MET A 329 1.93 7.97 12.97
C MET A 329 1.28 6.61 13.16
N PRO A 330 0.26 6.25 12.37
CA PRO A 330 -0.29 4.89 12.38
C PRO A 330 0.65 3.90 11.73
N LEU A 331 0.56 2.63 12.14
CA LEU A 331 1.24 1.52 11.47
C LEU A 331 0.73 1.37 10.05
N SER A 332 1.63 1.17 9.09
CA SER A 332 1.30 0.96 7.68
C SER A 332 1.97 -0.28 7.09
N SER A 333 1.35 -0.87 6.07
CA SER A 333 1.90 -2.00 5.32
C SER A 333 2.56 -1.60 4.01
N MET A 334 2.59 -0.33 3.68
CA MET A 334 3.19 0.15 2.43
C MET A 334 4.64 -0.31 2.31
N THR A 335 5.02 -0.84 1.13
CA THR A 335 6.30 -1.49 0.89
C THR A 335 6.75 -1.16 -0.54
N GLY A 336 6.99 0.11 -0.83
CA GLY A 336 7.64 0.53 -2.07
C GLY A 336 9.10 0.06 -2.04
N THR A 337 9.53 -0.69 -3.06
CA THR A 337 10.80 -1.41 -3.04
C THR A 337 11.58 -1.19 -4.32
N ILE A 338 12.89 -1.05 -4.19
CA ILE A 338 13.87 -1.00 -5.27
C ILE A 338 14.87 -2.13 -5.05
N VAL A 339 15.11 -2.93 -6.11
CA VAL A 339 16.09 -4.02 -6.10
C VAL A 339 17.27 -3.60 -6.96
N LYS A 340 18.47 -3.73 -6.40
CA LYS A 340 19.72 -3.37 -7.09
C LYS A 340 20.65 -4.57 -7.18
N LYS A 341 21.53 -4.57 -8.17
CA LYS A 341 22.65 -5.50 -8.27
C LYS A 341 23.84 -4.77 -8.87
N ASP A 342 25.01 -4.96 -8.27
CA ASP A 342 26.26 -4.32 -8.69
C ASP A 342 26.15 -2.78 -8.83
N GLY A 343 25.37 -2.16 -7.91
CA GLY A 343 25.10 -0.72 -7.90
C GLY A 343 23.96 -0.26 -8.82
N GLU A 344 23.50 -1.09 -9.75
CA GLU A 344 22.46 -0.73 -10.72
C GLU A 344 21.05 -1.12 -10.25
N THR A 345 20.08 -0.28 -10.53
CA THR A 345 18.65 -0.60 -10.33
C THR A 345 18.21 -1.68 -11.31
N GLN A 346 17.71 -2.79 -10.80
CA GLN A 346 17.23 -3.93 -11.58
C GLN A 346 15.71 -4.05 -11.58
N MET A 347 15.04 -3.67 -10.48
CA MET A 347 13.59 -3.75 -10.38
C MET A 347 13.05 -2.67 -9.43
N VAL A 348 11.85 -2.16 -9.74
CA VAL A 348 11.09 -1.21 -8.93
C VAL A 348 9.67 -1.73 -8.83
N LEU A 349 9.16 -1.91 -7.60
CA LEU A 349 7.84 -2.51 -7.41
C LEU A 349 7.17 -2.10 -6.10
N GLY A 350 5.88 -2.39 -6.04
CA GLY A 350 5.05 -2.33 -4.84
C GLY A 350 3.65 -2.80 -5.12
N SER A 351 2.82 -2.85 -4.10
CA SER A 351 1.48 -3.45 -4.19
C SER A 351 0.47 -2.69 -3.33
N PRO A 352 -0.82 -2.66 -3.69
CA PRO A 352 -1.92 -2.52 -2.74
C PRO A 352 -2.23 -3.84 -2.03
N ALA A 353 -3.08 -3.82 -1.02
CA ALA A 353 -3.78 -4.90 -0.32
C ALA A 353 -3.30 -5.20 1.11
N SER A 354 -3.12 -4.19 1.95
CA SER A 354 -2.94 -4.44 3.38
C SER A 354 -1.65 -5.17 3.74
N ALA A 355 -1.69 -6.05 4.74
CA ALA A 355 -0.57 -6.94 5.04
C ALA A 355 -0.13 -7.79 3.84
N ARG A 356 -1.06 -8.06 2.88
CA ARG A 356 -0.73 -8.75 1.63
C ARG A 356 0.20 -7.94 0.71
N ILE A 357 0.30 -6.62 0.90
CA ILE A 357 1.33 -5.79 0.24
C ILE A 357 2.72 -6.38 0.48
N ILE A 358 3.04 -6.60 1.75
CA ILE A 358 4.32 -7.16 2.20
C ILE A 358 4.57 -8.54 1.56
N SER A 359 3.57 -9.42 1.67
CA SER A 359 3.63 -10.76 1.10
C SER A 359 3.75 -10.78 -0.42
N ALA A 360 3.00 -9.92 -1.11
CA ALA A 360 3.01 -9.87 -2.57
C ALA A 360 4.35 -9.34 -3.11
N VAL A 361 4.88 -8.26 -2.49
CA VAL A 361 6.18 -7.71 -2.87
C VAL A 361 7.29 -8.71 -2.62
N ALA A 362 7.31 -9.39 -1.46
CA ALA A 362 8.29 -10.43 -1.16
C ALA A 362 8.23 -11.59 -2.17
N GLN A 363 7.02 -12.07 -2.52
CA GLN A 363 6.84 -13.17 -3.47
C GLN A 363 7.29 -12.80 -4.87
N VAL A 364 6.86 -11.63 -5.39
CA VAL A 364 7.27 -11.20 -6.74
C VAL A 364 8.77 -10.97 -6.80
N THR A 365 9.38 -10.37 -5.77
CA THR A 365 10.82 -10.18 -5.68
C THR A 365 11.55 -11.52 -5.69
N SER A 366 11.16 -12.45 -4.82
CA SER A 366 11.82 -13.76 -4.74
C SER A 366 11.56 -14.62 -5.98
N TYR A 367 10.35 -14.55 -6.58
CA TYR A 367 10.04 -15.27 -7.80
C TYR A 367 10.91 -14.77 -8.97
N TRP A 368 11.01 -13.45 -9.15
CA TRP A 368 11.83 -12.86 -10.20
C TRP A 368 13.31 -13.20 -10.04
N ILE A 369 13.82 -13.30 -8.81
CA ILE A 369 15.23 -13.61 -8.53
C ILE A 369 15.51 -15.12 -8.64
N ASP A 370 14.66 -15.97 -8.05
CA ASP A 370 14.91 -17.40 -7.86
C ASP A 370 14.44 -18.26 -9.03
N VAL A 371 13.26 -17.94 -9.60
CA VAL A 371 12.57 -18.82 -10.54
C VAL A 371 12.68 -18.31 -11.97
N GLU A 372 12.14 -17.15 -12.22
CA GLU A 372 11.96 -16.61 -13.55
C GLU A 372 12.25 -15.12 -13.56
N LYS A 373 13.19 -14.67 -14.37
CA LYS A 373 13.53 -13.25 -14.51
C LYS A 373 12.63 -12.48 -15.50
N ASP A 374 11.55 -13.09 -15.97
CA ASP A 374 10.48 -12.37 -16.65
C ASP A 374 9.54 -11.72 -15.64
N ILE A 375 9.46 -10.39 -15.68
CA ILE A 375 8.67 -9.64 -14.69
C ILE A 375 7.17 -9.89 -14.83
N LYS A 376 6.68 -10.19 -16.04
CA LYS A 376 5.26 -10.50 -16.25
C LYS A 376 4.90 -11.83 -15.59
N ASN A 377 5.74 -12.87 -15.79
CA ASN A 377 5.56 -14.17 -15.16
C ASN A 377 5.67 -14.09 -13.63
N ALA A 378 6.62 -13.31 -13.11
CA ALA A 378 6.75 -13.10 -11.67
C ALA A 378 5.54 -12.41 -11.05
N VAL A 379 4.94 -11.44 -11.74
CA VAL A 379 3.72 -10.76 -11.29
C VAL A 379 2.50 -11.66 -11.42
N ASP A 380 2.42 -12.48 -12.46
CA ASP A 380 1.30 -13.39 -12.71
C ASP A 380 1.34 -14.67 -11.86
N ALA A 381 2.48 -15.05 -11.32
CA ALA A 381 2.60 -16.25 -10.51
C ALA A 381 1.53 -16.28 -9.38
N TYR A 382 0.96 -17.46 -9.14
CA TYR A 382 -0.02 -17.65 -8.07
C TYR A 382 0.62 -17.38 -6.70
N ARG A 383 -0.16 -16.75 -5.84
CA ARG A 383 0.32 -16.29 -4.53
C ARG A 383 -0.22 -17.10 -3.38
N VAL A 384 0.54 -17.07 -2.30
CA VAL A 384 0.13 -17.56 -1.00
C VAL A 384 0.16 -16.41 0.01
N HIS A 385 -0.63 -16.52 1.07
CA HIS A 385 -0.58 -15.60 2.20
C HIS A 385 -0.98 -16.33 3.47
N VAL A 386 -0.40 -15.96 4.58
CA VAL A 386 -0.77 -16.48 5.88
C VAL A 386 -1.12 -15.33 6.82
N VAL A 387 -2.21 -15.52 7.56
CA VAL A 387 -2.62 -14.62 8.64
C VAL A 387 -2.41 -15.32 9.98
N PRO A 388 -2.54 -14.61 11.12
CA PRO A 388 -2.61 -15.20 12.44
C PRO A 388 -3.50 -16.46 12.48
N ASP A 389 -3.29 -17.30 13.45
CA ASP A 389 -4.00 -18.57 13.64
C ASP A 389 -3.71 -19.62 12.55
N ASN A 390 -2.56 -19.53 11.89
CA ASN A 390 -2.12 -20.48 10.85
C ASN A 390 -3.10 -20.63 9.67
N LYS A 391 -3.95 -19.63 9.42
CA LYS A 391 -4.82 -19.62 8.24
C LYS A 391 -4.04 -19.26 7.01
N ALA A 392 -3.72 -20.24 6.18
CA ALA A 392 -3.03 -20.06 4.91
C ALA A 392 -4.04 -19.89 3.77
N TYR A 393 -3.88 -18.80 3.01
CA TYR A 393 -4.64 -18.52 1.80
C TYR A 393 -3.80 -18.90 0.60
N ILE A 394 -4.37 -19.70 -0.29
CA ILE A 394 -3.72 -20.24 -1.48
C ILE A 394 -4.51 -19.83 -2.71
N GLU A 395 -3.84 -19.25 -3.70
CA GLU A 395 -4.42 -18.88 -4.99
C GLU A 395 -4.26 -20.02 -6.01
N GLY A 396 -5.03 -19.96 -7.06
CA GLY A 396 -4.98 -20.89 -8.18
C GLY A 396 -6.11 -21.91 -8.21
N PRO A 397 -6.34 -22.56 -9.37
CA PRO A 397 -7.50 -23.42 -9.61
C PRO A 397 -7.44 -24.74 -8.84
N ILE A 398 -6.25 -25.27 -8.60
CA ILE A 398 -6.04 -26.59 -7.96
C ILE A 398 -4.99 -26.46 -6.86
N VAL A 399 -5.30 -26.98 -5.70
CA VAL A 399 -4.32 -27.14 -4.61
C VAL A 399 -3.68 -28.51 -4.74
N ASP A 400 -2.36 -28.54 -4.96
CA ASP A 400 -1.58 -29.74 -5.07
C ASP A 400 -1.65 -30.61 -3.80
N SER A 401 -1.75 -31.93 -3.96
CA SER A 401 -1.78 -32.88 -2.84
C SER A 401 -0.49 -32.87 -2.01
N ALA A 402 0.67 -32.56 -2.62
CA ALA A 402 1.93 -32.42 -1.92
C ALA A 402 1.91 -31.17 -1.03
N LEU A 403 1.39 -30.04 -1.54
CA LEU A 403 1.20 -28.83 -0.76
C LEU A 403 0.27 -29.05 0.43
N LEU A 404 -0.86 -29.74 0.24
CA LEU A 404 -1.80 -30.06 1.34
C LEU A 404 -1.15 -30.91 2.43
N LYS A 405 -0.37 -31.93 2.05
CA LYS A 405 0.38 -32.75 3.01
C LYS A 405 1.43 -31.93 3.77
N ALA A 406 2.15 -31.06 3.07
CA ALA A 406 3.13 -30.17 3.69
C ALA A 406 2.47 -29.16 4.63
N MET A 407 1.33 -28.58 4.24
CA MET A 407 0.55 -27.68 5.10
C MET A 407 0.10 -28.34 6.40
N ALA A 408 -0.38 -29.59 6.32
CA ALA A 408 -0.78 -30.35 7.52
C ALA A 408 0.38 -30.58 8.48
N LYS A 409 1.60 -30.80 7.98
CA LYS A 409 2.82 -30.96 8.81
C LYS A 409 3.13 -29.70 9.65
N TYR A 410 2.79 -28.52 9.15
CA TYR A 410 3.03 -27.24 9.81
C TYR A 410 1.78 -26.63 10.47
N ASP A 411 0.72 -27.41 10.60
CA ASP A 411 -0.56 -27.01 11.20
C ASP A 411 -1.22 -25.81 10.52
N TYR A 412 -1.13 -25.74 9.18
CA TYR A 412 -1.83 -24.73 8.42
C TYR A 412 -3.25 -25.17 8.06
N SER A 413 -4.23 -24.32 8.35
CA SER A 413 -5.58 -24.47 7.81
C SER A 413 -5.68 -23.80 6.44
N LEU A 414 -6.12 -24.57 5.42
CA LEU A 414 -6.34 -24.03 4.08
C LEU A 414 -7.56 -23.12 4.05
N ASN A 415 -7.38 -21.93 3.55
CA ASN A 415 -8.45 -20.97 3.25
C ASN A 415 -8.35 -20.52 1.79
N ARG A 416 -9.50 -20.35 1.16
CA ARG A 416 -9.60 -19.70 -0.15
C ARG A 416 -10.35 -18.39 0.02
N PRO A 417 -9.74 -17.26 -0.33
CA PRO A 417 -10.49 -16.02 -0.33
C PRO A 417 -11.56 -16.10 -1.40
N SER A 418 -12.75 -15.66 -1.08
CA SER A 418 -13.82 -15.49 -2.07
C SER A 418 -14.30 -14.06 -1.99
N TYR A 419 -13.82 -13.22 -2.88
CA TYR A 419 -14.44 -11.93 -3.13
C TYR A 419 -15.62 -12.04 -4.13
N GLY A 420 -16.29 -13.21 -4.12
CA GLY A 420 -17.60 -13.40 -4.75
C GLY A 420 -17.64 -13.53 -6.28
N VAL A 421 -16.51 -13.74 -6.96
CA VAL A 421 -16.51 -14.04 -8.41
C VAL A 421 -15.52 -15.15 -8.69
N SER A 422 -16.06 -16.29 -9.08
CA SER A 422 -15.36 -17.56 -9.20
C SER A 422 -14.64 -17.81 -10.52
N ASP A 423 -14.77 -16.95 -11.52
CA ASP A 423 -14.37 -17.27 -12.89
C ASP A 423 -13.00 -16.76 -13.30
N SER A 424 -12.32 -15.97 -12.46
CA SER A 424 -10.94 -15.56 -12.71
C SER A 424 -9.96 -16.47 -11.97
N GLN A 425 -8.88 -16.85 -12.64
CA GLN A 425 -7.76 -17.57 -12.02
C GLN A 425 -7.12 -16.78 -10.89
N TYR A 426 -7.29 -15.46 -10.86
CA TYR A 426 -6.64 -14.52 -9.97
C TYR A 426 -7.62 -13.85 -9.02
N ASP A 427 -7.25 -13.76 -7.74
CA ASP A 427 -8.06 -13.13 -6.71
C ASP A 427 -7.44 -11.82 -6.21
N PRO A 428 -8.14 -10.67 -6.27
CA PRO A 428 -7.68 -9.38 -5.75
C PRO A 428 -7.26 -9.38 -4.29
N TYR A 429 -7.61 -10.38 -3.52
CA TYR A 429 -7.15 -10.59 -2.15
C TYR A 429 -5.62 -10.59 -2.06
N PHE A 430 -4.93 -11.22 -3.02
CA PHE A 430 -3.48 -11.38 -3.02
C PHE A 430 -2.70 -10.16 -3.51
N GLY A 431 -3.33 -9.00 -3.58
CA GLY A 431 -2.69 -7.75 -3.95
C GLY A 431 -2.90 -7.34 -5.40
N GLY A 432 -2.03 -6.47 -5.87
CA GLY A 432 -2.06 -5.90 -7.22
C GLY A 432 -0.70 -5.28 -7.54
N VAL A 433 0.33 -6.10 -7.72
CA VAL A 433 1.72 -5.62 -7.88
C VAL A 433 1.88 -4.86 -9.19
N HIS A 434 2.45 -3.67 -9.11
CA HIS A 434 2.95 -2.93 -10.25
C HIS A 434 4.47 -2.94 -10.19
N ALA A 435 5.11 -3.44 -11.25
CA ALA A 435 6.54 -3.63 -11.27
C ALA A 435 7.15 -3.23 -12.62
N LEU A 436 8.35 -2.69 -12.54
CA LEU A 436 9.26 -2.50 -13.67
C LEU A 436 10.54 -3.28 -13.36
N ALA A 437 11.07 -4.03 -14.32
CA ALA A 437 12.34 -4.73 -14.15
C ALA A 437 13.17 -4.70 -15.42
N LYS A 438 14.50 -4.79 -15.27
CA LYS A 438 15.42 -4.96 -16.40
C LYS A 438 15.38 -6.42 -16.90
N GLN A 439 15.13 -6.58 -18.20
CA GLN A 439 15.19 -7.83 -18.94
C GLN A 439 16.07 -7.61 -20.17
N ASP A 440 17.14 -8.37 -20.30
CA ASP A 440 18.12 -8.21 -21.40
C ASP A 440 18.60 -6.77 -21.57
N GLY A 441 18.86 -6.08 -20.46
CA GLY A 441 19.32 -4.69 -20.43
C GLY A 441 18.25 -3.63 -20.73
N LYS A 442 16.99 -4.01 -20.96
CA LYS A 442 15.86 -3.10 -21.22
C LYS A 442 14.82 -3.15 -20.10
N TRP A 443 14.16 -2.04 -19.86
CA TRP A 443 13.05 -2.00 -18.92
C TRP A 443 11.79 -2.65 -19.51
N ALA A 444 11.23 -3.59 -18.78
CA ALA A 444 9.93 -4.19 -19.00
C ALA A 444 9.00 -3.86 -17.83
N GLY A 445 7.71 -3.70 -18.10
CA GLY A 445 6.71 -3.37 -17.09
C GLY A 445 5.62 -4.43 -17.02
N ALA A 446 5.21 -4.79 -15.80
CA ALA A 446 4.09 -5.67 -15.55
C ALA A 446 3.07 -5.01 -14.62
N ALA A 447 1.80 -5.15 -15.00
CA ALA A 447 0.65 -4.81 -14.17
C ALA A 447 -0.09 -6.09 -13.80
N ASP A 448 -0.50 -6.16 -12.54
CA ASP A 448 -1.12 -7.32 -11.95
C ASP A 448 -2.51 -7.63 -12.54
N PRO A 449 -2.78 -8.86 -13.00
CA PRO A 449 -4.09 -9.25 -13.52
C PRO A 449 -5.18 -9.29 -12.43
N ARG A 450 -4.81 -9.23 -11.15
CA ARG A 450 -5.75 -9.24 -10.02
C ARG A 450 -6.50 -7.93 -9.85
N ARG A 451 -5.97 -6.83 -10.41
CA ARG A 451 -6.55 -5.47 -10.32
C ARG A 451 -6.43 -4.75 -11.66
N ASP A 452 -7.13 -3.60 -11.82
CA ASP A 452 -7.20 -2.82 -13.07
C ASP A 452 -5.90 -1.99 -13.31
N GLY A 453 -4.73 -2.58 -13.12
CA GLY A 453 -3.44 -1.93 -13.30
C GLY A 453 -2.99 -1.88 -14.77
N ARG A 454 -2.03 -0.99 -15.07
CA ARG A 454 -1.40 -0.88 -16.40
C ARG A 454 0.08 -0.58 -16.31
N ALA A 455 0.85 -1.18 -17.22
CA ALA A 455 2.23 -0.81 -17.49
C ALA A 455 2.31 -0.15 -18.89
N LYS A 456 3.06 0.94 -19.00
CA LYS A 456 3.24 1.68 -20.26
C LYS A 456 4.68 2.16 -20.38
N VAL A 457 5.20 2.19 -21.59
CA VAL A 457 6.41 2.92 -21.97
C VAL A 457 5.98 4.25 -22.58
N ALA A 458 6.56 5.35 -22.10
CA ALA A 458 6.43 6.66 -22.73
C ALA A 458 7.59 6.81 -23.72
N TRP A 459 7.28 7.03 -25.00
CA TRP A 459 8.25 7.35 -26.02
C TRP A 459 8.46 8.86 -26.04
N LYS A 460 9.71 9.33 -26.20
CA LYS A 460 9.94 10.70 -26.67
C LYS A 460 9.47 10.74 -28.13
N GLU A 461 8.42 11.52 -28.43
CA GLU A 461 8.12 11.95 -29.80
C GLU A 461 9.19 12.88 -30.32
#